data_1c75716b6411839c6d21425506455682
#
_entry.id   1c75716b6411839c6d21425506455682
#
_cell.length_a   1.000
_cell.length_b   1.000
_cell.length_c   1.000
_cell.angle_alpha   90.00
_cell.angle_beta   90.00
_cell.angle_gamma   90.00
#
_symmetry.space_group_name_H-M   'P 1'
#
loop_
_entity.id
_entity.type
_entity.pdbx_description
1 polymer ?
#
loop_
_entity_poly.entity_id
_entity_poly.type
_entity_poly.pdbx_seq_one_letter_code
_entity_poly.pdbx_strand_id
1 'polypeptide(L)'
;HEEGENVTPAEAVLESGSRWVIPAGESVTMHVLFKSQAPGSVNGSLGFGVVGTSKSWEIALSGTCAYPQISSDFRNVFMRKVKSRPADGQVSRRYVVSEKLYEFGPLHAKQALDTPIGEGHQDTFRLTNNGLFTANLSLSFEKDGEGKCWLVEPASLSLEPEETANVTVSAFPVDEEAYNDSLVVVVTNNPKPFTFPLHCVGSLPKITHSLDAESPSIVFDRLLMGREESKTFTLTSDALVPVAWAIEEVGEFPDGFIVHPQEGIIAPGSSTEVKILFKPTAAGAIAHTLALRVGDQGKQVLWDPPVQKHFIEVSAEAYDIEVDIQFPGGQNEAGLDFGTLRVFESLERQITLQNKGKYDMTYHVSIARKPANAYLTITPESGTLSPADKAPTVVSVTMKLEKEMSLVDVSDISILFVEPTTNEEIDRMPVRVSGKSVFSKYRMLPSRGIDFGALRYGKEKERSFDLANDGEFEFKVNLFKYEEGFTPEDEGATGAAAAPAK
;
A
#
# COMPACT_ATOMS: atom_id res chain seq x y z
N HIS A 1 -56.56 31.12 16.01
CA HIS A 1 -57.98 31.27 16.31
C HIS A 1 -58.74 30.46 15.27
N GLU A 2 -58.95 29.18 15.51
CA GLU A 2 -59.96 28.38 14.85
C GLU A 2 -61.09 28.18 15.84
N GLU A 3 -62.26 28.71 15.43
CA GLU A 3 -63.49 28.55 16.17
C GLU A 3 -63.86 27.05 16.17
N GLY A 4 -63.89 26.47 17.36
CA GLY A 4 -64.42 25.13 17.54
C GLY A 4 -65.88 25.07 17.17
N GLU A 5 -66.21 24.40 16.08
CA GLU A 5 -67.56 23.94 15.82
C GLU A 5 -68.03 23.08 17.00
N ASN A 6 -68.98 23.64 17.72
CA ASN A 6 -69.70 23.01 18.81
C ASN A 6 -70.58 21.91 18.21
N VAL A 7 -70.02 20.69 18.06
CA VAL A 7 -70.81 19.54 17.63
C VAL A 7 -71.77 19.17 18.80
N THR A 8 -72.97 19.53 18.67
CA THR A 8 -74.05 19.09 19.57
C THR A 8 -74.10 17.58 19.65
N PRO A 9 -74.13 16.98 20.88
CA PRO A 9 -74.30 15.54 21.01
C PRO A 9 -75.54 15.06 20.26
N ALA A 10 -75.41 13.94 19.54
CA ALA A 10 -76.57 13.34 18.87
C ALA A 10 -77.68 13.05 19.92
N GLU A 11 -78.72 13.86 19.85
CA GLU A 11 -79.93 13.54 20.56
C GLU A 11 -80.49 12.23 19.97
N ALA A 12 -80.58 11.21 20.83
CA ALA A 12 -81.34 10.02 20.48
C ALA A 12 -82.79 10.41 20.38
N VAL A 13 -83.32 10.57 19.15
CA VAL A 13 -84.74 10.82 18.89
C VAL A 13 -85.48 9.56 19.29
N LEU A 14 -85.93 9.48 20.54
CA LEU A 14 -86.93 8.57 20.98
C LEU A 14 -88.28 9.12 20.49
N GLU A 15 -88.89 8.46 19.50
CA GLU A 15 -90.30 8.74 19.23
C GLU A 15 -91.11 8.42 20.49
N SER A 16 -91.47 9.46 21.21
CA SER A 16 -92.20 9.36 22.46
C SER A 16 -93.63 8.87 22.17
N GLY A 17 -93.89 7.64 22.62
CA GLY A 17 -95.28 7.14 22.61
C GLY A 17 -95.52 5.69 22.24
N SER A 18 -94.45 4.91 21.99
CA SER A 18 -94.63 3.49 21.73
C SER A 18 -95.00 2.73 23.01
N ARG A 19 -96.19 2.26 23.04
CA ARG A 19 -96.73 1.39 24.12
C ARG A 19 -96.80 -0.04 23.59
N TRP A 20 -96.24 -0.97 24.30
CA TRP A 20 -96.34 -2.40 23.96
C TRP A 20 -97.25 -3.05 24.99
N VAL A 21 -98.09 -3.99 24.53
CA VAL A 21 -98.88 -4.88 25.40
C VAL A 21 -98.10 -6.23 25.35
N ILE A 22 -97.61 -6.66 26.48
CA ILE A 22 -96.95 -7.93 26.58
C ILE A 22 -97.88 -8.89 27.30
N PRO A 23 -98.47 -9.94 26.65
CA PRO A 23 -99.33 -10.91 27.27
C PRO A 23 -98.61 -11.69 28.42
N ALA A 24 -99.47 -12.24 29.33
CA ALA A 24 -98.90 -13.00 30.46
C ALA A 24 -98.09 -14.23 29.95
N GLY A 25 -96.89 -14.31 30.38
CA GLY A 25 -95.98 -15.38 29.99
C GLY A 25 -95.21 -15.18 28.68
N GLU A 26 -95.42 -14.03 27.97
CA GLU A 26 -94.73 -13.69 26.72
C GLU A 26 -93.58 -12.69 26.97
N SER A 27 -92.63 -12.65 26.00
CA SER A 27 -91.53 -11.70 26.00
C SER A 27 -91.47 -10.89 24.68
N VAL A 28 -90.93 -9.67 24.74
CA VAL A 28 -90.74 -8.83 23.57
C VAL A 28 -89.25 -8.48 23.52
N THR A 29 -88.66 -8.71 22.37
CA THR A 29 -87.26 -8.29 22.11
C THR A 29 -87.25 -6.86 21.52
N MET A 30 -86.52 -5.99 22.17
CA MET A 30 -86.33 -4.59 21.69
C MET A 30 -84.93 -4.45 21.13
N HIS A 31 -84.83 -3.86 19.94
CA HIS A 31 -83.56 -3.57 19.27
C HIS A 31 -83.17 -2.11 19.48
N VAL A 32 -81.98 -1.87 19.97
CA VAL A 32 -81.42 -0.52 20.12
C VAL A 32 -80.30 -0.37 19.10
N LEU A 33 -80.36 0.59 18.23
CA LEU A 33 -79.37 0.93 17.21
C LEU A 33 -78.51 2.10 17.72
N PHE A 34 -77.21 1.85 17.85
CA PHE A 34 -76.23 2.92 18.10
C PHE A 34 -75.56 3.35 16.79
N LYS A 35 -75.70 4.66 16.45
CA LYS A 35 -75.00 5.24 15.31
C LYS A 35 -74.52 6.62 15.71
N SER A 36 -73.14 6.83 15.57
CA SER A 36 -72.53 8.12 15.80
C SER A 36 -71.90 8.66 14.51
N GLN A 37 -71.99 9.97 14.30
CA GLN A 37 -71.37 10.69 13.16
C GLN A 37 -69.97 11.28 13.53
N ALA A 38 -69.66 11.27 14.83
CA ALA A 38 -68.38 11.80 15.36
C ALA A 38 -67.74 10.79 16.31
N PRO A 39 -66.42 10.73 16.33
CA PRO A 39 -65.68 9.90 17.29
C PRO A 39 -65.91 10.44 18.71
N GLY A 40 -66.00 9.52 19.66
CA GLY A 40 -66.22 9.84 21.09
C GLY A 40 -66.99 8.75 21.79
N SER A 41 -67.08 8.85 23.10
CA SER A 41 -67.88 7.99 23.96
C SER A 41 -69.24 8.65 24.16
N VAL A 42 -70.29 7.91 23.89
CA VAL A 42 -71.71 8.34 24.09
C VAL A 42 -72.24 7.46 25.21
N ASN A 43 -72.78 8.12 26.21
CA ASN A 43 -73.49 7.50 27.30
C ASN A 43 -74.99 8.00 27.32
N GLY A 44 -75.88 7.12 27.50
CA GLY A 44 -77.33 7.43 27.60
C GLY A 44 -78.02 6.42 28.49
N SER A 45 -79.31 6.66 28.68
CA SER A 45 -80.11 5.67 29.42
C SER A 45 -81.43 5.51 28.73
N LEU A 46 -81.97 4.29 28.74
CA LEU A 46 -83.32 3.96 28.29
C LEU A 46 -84.15 3.60 29.51
N GLY A 47 -85.20 4.45 29.78
CA GLY A 47 -86.09 4.20 30.86
C GLY A 47 -87.38 3.48 30.34
N PHE A 48 -87.89 2.56 31.09
CA PHE A 48 -89.17 1.95 30.84
C PHE A 48 -89.99 1.83 32.13
N GLY A 49 -91.27 1.97 32.02
CA GLY A 49 -92.17 1.87 33.12
C GLY A 49 -93.39 1.04 32.75
N VAL A 50 -93.92 0.30 33.71
CA VAL A 50 -95.19 -0.43 33.53
C VAL A 50 -96.39 0.44 33.88
N VAL A 51 -97.28 0.61 32.91
CA VAL A 51 -98.45 1.48 33.07
C VAL A 51 -99.32 0.97 34.25
N GLY A 52 -99.70 1.88 35.16
CA GLY A 52 -100.43 1.58 36.38
C GLY A 52 -99.56 1.25 37.60
N THR A 53 -98.23 1.31 37.46
CA THR A 53 -97.29 1.16 38.60
C THR A 53 -96.41 2.41 38.73
N SER A 54 -95.91 2.69 39.91
CA SER A 54 -94.97 3.82 40.16
C SER A 54 -93.49 3.40 39.98
N LYS A 55 -93.28 2.21 39.47
CA LYS A 55 -91.91 1.68 39.31
C LYS A 55 -91.45 1.93 37.84
N SER A 56 -90.32 2.54 37.76
CA SER A 56 -89.58 2.66 36.49
C SER A 56 -88.24 1.98 36.59
N TRP A 57 -87.77 1.46 35.51
CA TRP A 57 -86.39 0.81 35.39
C TRP A 57 -85.62 1.61 34.34
N GLU A 58 -84.35 1.65 34.55
CA GLU A 58 -83.39 2.28 33.67
C GLU A 58 -82.31 1.28 33.19
N ILE A 59 -82.02 1.27 31.91
CA ILE A 59 -80.96 0.51 31.29
C ILE A 59 -79.92 1.51 30.82
N ALA A 60 -78.73 1.46 31.40
CA ALA A 60 -77.61 2.28 30.95
C ALA A 60 -77.15 1.82 29.57
N LEU A 61 -77.02 2.76 28.64
CA LEU A 61 -76.53 2.56 27.30
C LEU A 61 -75.17 3.25 27.20
N SER A 62 -74.11 2.52 26.72
CA SER A 62 -72.85 3.12 26.43
C SER A 62 -72.34 2.62 25.10
N GLY A 63 -71.64 3.47 24.37
CA GLY A 63 -71.01 3.14 23.10
C GLY A 63 -69.83 4.04 22.82
N THR A 64 -68.87 3.52 22.14
CA THR A 64 -67.68 4.29 21.71
C THR A 64 -67.56 4.21 20.20
N CYS A 65 -67.53 5.40 19.57
CA CYS A 65 -67.21 5.53 18.15
C CYS A 65 -65.77 5.99 18.03
N ALA A 66 -64.96 5.24 17.29
CA ALA A 66 -63.56 5.58 17.06
C ALA A 66 -63.15 5.21 15.62
N TYR A 67 -62.14 5.86 15.11
CA TYR A 67 -61.50 5.45 13.86
C TYR A 67 -60.57 4.28 14.11
N PRO A 68 -60.44 3.36 13.16
CA PRO A 68 -59.30 2.45 13.16
C PRO A 68 -58.02 3.24 13.12
N GLN A 69 -57.00 2.89 13.88
CA GLN A 69 -55.76 3.68 14.00
C GLN A 69 -54.55 2.83 14.31
N ILE A 70 -53.39 3.39 14.05
CA ILE A 70 -52.11 2.84 14.46
C ILE A 70 -51.38 3.81 15.39
N SER A 71 -50.39 3.34 16.11
CA SER A 71 -49.57 4.19 16.96
C SER A 71 -48.67 5.10 16.11
N SER A 72 -48.77 6.41 16.34
CA SER A 72 -47.88 7.43 15.78
C SER A 72 -46.69 7.74 16.69
N ASP A 73 -46.58 7.09 17.86
CA ASP A 73 -45.46 7.30 18.75
C ASP A 73 -44.18 6.68 18.15
N PHE A 74 -43.21 7.54 17.88
CA PHE A 74 -41.89 7.11 17.35
C PHE A 74 -41.23 6.04 18.19
N ARG A 75 -41.55 5.95 19.49
CA ARG A 75 -41.02 4.90 20.38
C ARG A 75 -41.48 3.49 20.03
N ASN A 76 -42.69 3.42 19.48
CA ASN A 76 -43.29 2.16 19.04
C ASN A 76 -42.85 1.79 17.61
N VAL A 77 -42.66 2.80 16.75
CA VAL A 77 -42.37 2.61 15.32
C VAL A 77 -40.86 2.33 15.10
N PHE A 78 -39.98 3.14 15.72
CA PHE A 78 -38.57 3.07 15.46
C PHE A 78 -37.79 2.38 16.60
N MET A 79 -37.09 1.28 16.25
CA MET A 79 -36.27 0.56 17.23
C MET A 79 -35.03 1.34 17.67
N ARG A 80 -34.43 2.08 16.75
CA ARG A 80 -33.22 2.88 17.00
C ARG A 80 -33.53 4.36 16.98
N LYS A 81 -33.07 5.08 17.99
CA LYS A 81 -33.32 6.51 18.13
C LYS A 81 -32.16 7.22 18.78
N VAL A 82 -32.00 8.48 18.45
CA VAL A 82 -31.03 9.41 19.04
C VAL A 82 -31.76 10.70 19.42
N LYS A 83 -31.34 11.34 20.50
CA LYS A 83 -32.01 12.53 21.00
C LYS A 83 -31.81 13.73 20.07
N SER A 84 -30.59 13.92 19.58
CA SER A 84 -30.18 14.96 18.64
C SER A 84 -29.02 14.44 17.77
N ARG A 85 -28.72 15.10 16.67
CA ARG A 85 -27.54 14.78 15.87
C ARG A 85 -26.26 14.97 16.70
N PRO A 86 -25.26 14.10 16.60
CA PRO A 86 -23.94 14.30 17.19
C PRO A 86 -23.20 15.46 16.49
N ALA A 87 -22.11 15.93 17.09
CA ALA A 87 -21.36 17.07 16.57
C ALA A 87 -20.70 16.81 15.21
N ASP A 88 -20.38 15.58 14.89
CA ASP A 88 -19.89 15.12 13.57
C ASP A 88 -20.98 15.06 12.51
N GLY A 89 -22.23 15.24 12.91
CA GLY A 89 -23.38 15.30 12.03
C GLY A 89 -23.82 13.97 11.43
N GLN A 90 -23.03 12.91 11.54
CA GLN A 90 -23.34 11.62 10.93
C GLN A 90 -24.25 10.77 11.83
N VAL A 91 -25.44 10.47 11.31
CA VAL A 91 -26.41 9.55 11.92
C VAL A 91 -26.79 8.53 10.85
N SER A 92 -26.83 7.27 11.19
CA SER A 92 -27.25 6.20 10.27
C SER A 92 -28.27 5.29 10.93
N ARG A 93 -29.37 5.02 10.23
CA ARG A 93 -30.48 4.14 10.62
C ARG A 93 -31.02 4.42 12.03
N ARG A 94 -31.36 5.70 12.30
CA ARG A 94 -31.89 6.14 13.58
C ARG A 94 -32.93 7.22 13.43
N TYR A 95 -33.91 7.20 14.29
CA TYR A 95 -34.86 8.29 14.42
C TYR A 95 -34.25 9.43 15.25
N VAL A 96 -34.17 10.62 14.68
CA VAL A 96 -33.69 11.84 15.34
C VAL A 96 -34.87 12.56 16.00
N VAL A 97 -34.95 12.48 17.30
CA VAL A 97 -36.13 12.98 18.05
C VAL A 97 -36.28 14.50 17.94
N SER A 98 -35.18 15.26 17.98
CA SER A 98 -35.21 16.72 17.84
C SER A 98 -35.74 17.19 16.50
N GLU A 99 -35.58 16.42 15.43
CA GLU A 99 -35.92 16.73 14.05
C GLU A 99 -37.22 16.03 13.62
N LYS A 100 -37.72 15.09 14.41
CA LYS A 100 -38.86 14.21 14.10
C LYS A 100 -38.70 13.48 12.75
N LEU A 101 -37.49 13.04 12.45
CA LEU A 101 -37.07 12.49 11.16
C LEU A 101 -36.35 11.16 11.37
N TYR A 102 -36.63 10.17 10.52
CA TYR A 102 -35.85 8.95 10.44
C TYR A 102 -34.71 9.14 9.44
N GLU A 103 -33.46 9.03 9.94
CA GLU A 103 -32.25 9.22 9.18
C GLU A 103 -31.64 7.87 8.78
N PHE A 104 -31.62 7.57 7.48
CA PHE A 104 -30.90 6.42 6.94
C PHE A 104 -29.40 6.70 6.91
N GLY A 105 -29.00 7.98 6.79
CA GLY A 105 -27.64 8.44 6.68
C GLY A 105 -27.11 8.40 5.25
N PRO A 106 -25.79 8.46 5.08
CA PRO A 106 -25.17 8.33 3.78
C PRO A 106 -25.27 6.88 3.27
N LEU A 107 -25.68 6.71 2.03
CA LEU A 107 -25.87 5.43 1.35
C LEU A 107 -25.16 5.45 -0.01
N HIS A 108 -24.71 4.30 -0.47
CA HIS A 108 -24.16 4.19 -1.82
C HIS A 108 -25.22 4.52 -2.87
N ALA A 109 -24.93 5.50 -3.73
CA ALA A 109 -25.76 5.86 -4.86
C ALA A 109 -25.60 4.88 -6.02
N LYS A 110 -26.60 4.86 -6.95
CA LYS A 110 -26.62 4.03 -8.17
C LYS A 110 -26.62 2.51 -7.94
N GLN A 111 -27.07 2.06 -6.78
CA GLN A 111 -27.32 0.63 -6.61
C GLN A 111 -28.57 0.23 -7.39
N ALA A 112 -28.47 -0.82 -8.21
CA ALA A 112 -29.63 -1.37 -8.89
C ALA A 112 -30.54 -2.12 -7.92
N LEU A 113 -31.84 -2.01 -8.12
CA LEU A 113 -32.87 -2.69 -7.31
C LEU A 113 -32.70 -4.23 -7.28
N ASP A 114 -32.07 -4.80 -8.31
CA ASP A 114 -31.87 -6.25 -8.46
C ASP A 114 -30.56 -6.76 -7.79
N THR A 115 -29.77 -5.88 -7.21
CA THR A 115 -28.57 -6.30 -6.47
C THR A 115 -28.93 -6.63 -5.04
N PRO A 116 -28.24 -7.63 -4.40
CA PRO A 116 -28.40 -7.87 -2.98
C PRO A 116 -28.23 -6.57 -2.22
N ILE A 117 -29.31 -6.15 -1.56
CA ILE A 117 -29.35 -4.89 -0.83
C ILE A 117 -28.32 -4.96 0.29
N GLY A 118 -27.36 -4.05 0.28
CA GLY A 118 -26.41 -3.93 1.40
C GLY A 118 -27.15 -3.66 2.71
N GLU A 119 -26.72 -4.22 3.81
CA GLU A 119 -27.38 -4.09 5.13
C GLU A 119 -27.67 -2.64 5.55
N GLY A 120 -27.00 -1.65 4.93
CA GLY A 120 -27.18 -0.23 5.20
C GLY A 120 -28.40 0.41 4.57
N HIS A 121 -28.92 -0.15 3.48
CA HIS A 121 -29.97 0.44 2.65
C HIS A 121 -31.39 0.15 3.14
N GLN A 122 -31.56 -0.74 4.11
CA GLN A 122 -32.87 -1.13 4.65
C GLN A 122 -32.92 -1.05 6.15
N ASP A 123 -34.11 -0.76 6.69
CA ASP A 123 -34.40 -0.91 8.11
C ASP A 123 -35.85 -1.32 8.33
N THR A 124 -36.13 -1.85 9.51
CA THR A 124 -37.43 -2.38 9.89
C THR A 124 -38.14 -1.41 10.82
N PHE A 125 -39.35 -1.03 10.43
CA PHE A 125 -40.29 -0.21 11.24
C PHE A 125 -41.37 -1.11 11.79
N ARG A 126 -41.84 -0.81 12.99
CA ARG A 126 -42.95 -1.54 13.65
C ARG A 126 -44.21 -0.72 13.60
N LEU A 127 -45.26 -1.29 13.03
CA LEU A 127 -46.59 -0.70 13.04
C LEU A 127 -47.43 -1.46 14.03
N THR A 128 -47.96 -0.75 15.04
CA THR A 128 -48.81 -1.32 16.09
C THR A 128 -50.20 -0.74 16.01
N ASN A 129 -51.19 -1.60 15.95
CA ASN A 129 -52.59 -1.17 16.08
C ASN A 129 -52.91 -0.91 17.56
N ASN A 130 -53.05 0.34 17.94
CA ASN A 130 -53.49 0.77 19.28
C ASN A 130 -54.97 1.20 19.30
N GLY A 131 -55.71 0.85 18.25
CA GLY A 131 -57.15 1.11 18.15
C GLY A 131 -57.96 -0.05 18.67
N LEU A 132 -59.29 0.13 18.57
CA LEU A 132 -60.30 -0.84 19.04
C LEU A 132 -60.78 -1.75 17.91
N PHE A 133 -60.37 -1.52 16.69
CA PHE A 133 -60.85 -2.20 15.49
C PHE A 133 -59.67 -2.69 14.65
N THR A 134 -59.93 -3.70 13.84
CA THR A 134 -58.97 -4.17 12.82
C THR A 134 -58.57 -3.00 11.90
N ALA A 135 -57.28 -2.74 11.74
CA ALA A 135 -56.72 -1.70 10.91
C ALA A 135 -56.18 -2.29 9.60
N ASN A 136 -56.83 -1.98 8.48
CA ASN A 136 -56.32 -2.31 7.15
C ASN A 136 -55.46 -1.16 6.66
N LEU A 137 -54.15 -1.42 6.47
CA LEU A 137 -53.13 -0.45 6.15
C LEU A 137 -52.75 -0.52 4.68
N SER A 138 -52.54 0.64 4.06
CA SER A 138 -51.87 0.80 2.77
C SER A 138 -50.69 1.76 2.94
N LEU A 139 -49.52 1.33 2.50
CA LEU A 139 -48.25 2.04 2.67
C LEU A 139 -47.79 2.57 1.32
N SER A 140 -47.43 3.85 1.27
CA SER A 140 -46.89 4.54 0.09
C SER A 140 -45.95 5.64 0.52
N PHE A 141 -45.31 6.31 -0.43
CA PHE A 141 -44.51 7.50 -0.16
C PHE A 141 -45.22 8.75 -0.67
N GLU A 142 -44.93 9.87 -0.04
CA GLU A 142 -45.61 11.15 -0.38
C GLU A 142 -45.26 11.64 -1.79
N LYS A 143 -43.97 11.43 -2.21
CA LYS A 143 -43.46 11.83 -3.52
C LYS A 143 -43.38 10.67 -4.51
N ASP A 144 -44.35 9.80 -4.51
CA ASP A 144 -44.41 8.60 -5.34
C ASP A 144 -44.52 8.99 -6.84
N GLY A 145 -43.41 8.92 -7.60
CA GLY A 145 -43.49 9.13 -9.05
C GLY A 145 -42.23 9.54 -9.77
N GLU A 146 -41.35 10.35 -9.24
CA GLU A 146 -40.10 10.75 -9.90
C GLU A 146 -38.90 10.38 -9.07
N GLY A 147 -38.08 9.45 -9.63
CA GLY A 147 -36.82 8.98 -8.97
C GLY A 147 -37.11 8.08 -7.77
N LYS A 148 -37.52 6.83 -8.01
CA LYS A 148 -37.82 5.84 -6.97
C LYS A 148 -36.62 5.58 -6.05
N CYS A 149 -36.43 6.47 -5.06
CA CYS A 149 -35.43 6.26 -4.02
C CYS A 149 -35.91 5.28 -2.93
N TRP A 150 -37.24 5.18 -2.74
CA TRP A 150 -37.81 4.51 -1.59
C TRP A 150 -38.64 3.29 -1.98
N LEU A 151 -38.55 2.24 -1.18
CA LEU A 151 -39.35 1.02 -1.30
C LEU A 151 -39.84 0.60 0.08
N VAL A 152 -41.11 0.13 0.17
CA VAL A 152 -41.68 -0.44 1.39
C VAL A 152 -42.30 -1.81 1.12
N GLU A 153 -42.00 -2.75 1.99
CA GLU A 153 -42.52 -4.13 1.94
C GLU A 153 -42.96 -4.60 3.31
N PRO A 154 -44.20 -5.14 3.43
CA PRO A 154 -45.24 -5.20 2.43
C PRO A 154 -45.89 -3.83 2.19
N ALA A 155 -46.47 -3.57 0.99
CA ALA A 155 -47.17 -2.36 0.68
C ALA A 155 -48.60 -2.28 1.30
N SER A 156 -49.12 -3.40 1.81
CA SER A 156 -50.39 -3.47 2.51
C SER A 156 -50.40 -4.58 3.55
N LEU A 157 -51.08 -4.34 4.67
CA LEU A 157 -51.26 -5.35 5.73
C LEU A 157 -52.48 -5.05 6.57
N SER A 158 -52.95 -6.04 7.32
CA SER A 158 -54.07 -5.93 8.26
C SER A 158 -53.59 -6.25 9.66
N LEU A 159 -53.97 -5.44 10.65
CA LEU A 159 -53.59 -5.60 12.05
C LEU A 159 -54.84 -5.69 12.94
N GLU A 160 -54.94 -6.74 13.70
CA GLU A 160 -55.92 -6.84 14.77
C GLU A 160 -55.62 -5.86 15.92
N PRO A 161 -56.59 -5.51 16.78
CA PRO A 161 -56.32 -4.69 17.96
C PRO A 161 -55.12 -5.26 18.78
N GLU A 162 -54.23 -4.37 19.21
CA GLU A 162 -52.99 -4.67 19.96
C GLU A 162 -51.93 -5.43 19.15
N GLU A 163 -52.18 -5.78 17.90
CA GLU A 163 -51.20 -6.47 17.04
C GLU A 163 -50.13 -5.52 16.54
N THR A 164 -48.91 -6.08 16.38
CA THR A 164 -47.74 -5.38 15.85
C THR A 164 -47.16 -6.17 14.68
N ALA A 165 -46.94 -5.51 13.55
CA ALA A 165 -46.24 -6.07 12.40
C ALA A 165 -44.98 -5.24 12.06
N ASN A 166 -44.04 -5.92 11.42
CA ASN A 166 -42.84 -5.32 10.89
C ASN A 166 -43.01 -5.00 9.40
N VAL A 167 -42.58 -3.81 9.01
CA VAL A 167 -42.45 -3.40 7.62
C VAL A 167 -41.02 -3.01 7.33
N THR A 168 -40.50 -3.41 6.19
CA THR A 168 -39.14 -3.07 5.75
C THR A 168 -39.20 -1.86 4.85
N VAL A 169 -38.45 -0.84 5.16
CA VAL A 169 -38.26 0.35 4.33
C VAL A 169 -36.85 0.35 3.81
N SER A 170 -36.70 0.51 2.50
CA SER A 170 -35.43 0.53 1.80
C SER A 170 -35.24 1.85 1.06
N ALA A 171 -33.98 2.31 1.00
CA ALA A 171 -33.59 3.55 0.32
C ALA A 171 -32.52 3.27 -0.76
N PHE A 172 -32.75 3.78 -1.98
CA PHE A 172 -31.90 3.61 -3.15
C PHE A 172 -31.61 4.96 -3.80
N PRO A 173 -30.72 5.78 -3.23
CA PRO A 173 -30.39 7.07 -3.83
C PRO A 173 -29.78 6.87 -5.23
N VAL A 174 -30.20 7.71 -6.18
CA VAL A 174 -29.75 7.63 -7.57
C VAL A 174 -28.44 8.41 -7.77
N ASP A 175 -28.30 9.56 -7.12
CA ASP A 175 -27.19 10.49 -7.26
C ASP A 175 -26.64 10.95 -5.91
N GLU A 176 -25.59 11.76 -5.91
CA GLU A 176 -24.96 12.36 -4.72
C GLU A 176 -25.81 13.53 -4.17
N GLU A 177 -27.08 13.28 -3.93
CA GLU A 177 -28.02 14.28 -3.42
C GLU A 177 -28.69 13.82 -2.12
N ALA A 178 -29.35 14.78 -1.43
CA ALA A 178 -30.16 14.51 -0.27
C ALA A 178 -31.58 14.19 -0.68
N TYR A 179 -32.10 13.05 -0.24
CA TYR A 179 -33.44 12.57 -0.52
C TYR A 179 -34.32 12.70 0.73
N ASN A 180 -35.38 13.49 0.62
CA ASN A 180 -36.37 13.69 1.67
C ASN A 180 -37.74 13.22 1.18
N ASP A 181 -38.40 12.36 1.96
CA ASP A 181 -39.73 11.87 1.69
C ASP A 181 -40.46 11.53 3.00
N SER A 182 -41.69 11.10 2.92
CA SER A 182 -42.49 10.63 4.06
C SER A 182 -43.12 9.29 3.73
N LEU A 183 -42.93 8.29 4.58
CA LEU A 183 -43.73 7.08 4.55
C LEU A 183 -45.15 7.45 5.00
N VAL A 184 -46.12 7.28 4.12
CA VAL A 184 -47.53 7.55 4.36
C VAL A 184 -48.26 6.24 4.58
N VAL A 185 -48.89 6.11 5.75
CA VAL A 185 -49.71 4.96 6.12
C VAL A 185 -51.17 5.39 6.18
N VAL A 186 -51.94 4.92 5.20
CA VAL A 186 -53.36 5.15 5.13
C VAL A 186 -54.06 3.98 5.81
N VAL A 187 -54.94 4.29 6.77
CA VAL A 187 -55.79 3.32 7.44
C VAL A 187 -57.20 3.41 6.86
N THR A 188 -57.72 2.31 6.37
CA THR A 188 -59.09 2.27 5.81
C THR A 188 -60.09 2.79 6.85
N ASN A 189 -60.97 3.69 6.42
CA ASN A 189 -61.97 4.38 7.28
C ASN A 189 -61.37 5.35 8.32
N ASN A 190 -60.13 5.74 8.19
CA ASN A 190 -59.56 6.86 8.95
C ASN A 190 -59.27 8.01 7.98
N PRO A 191 -59.82 9.22 8.22
CA PRO A 191 -59.61 10.34 7.30
C PRO A 191 -58.21 10.95 7.35
N LYS A 192 -57.42 10.62 8.37
CA LYS A 192 -56.08 11.19 8.55
C LYS A 192 -55.01 10.11 8.34
N PRO A 193 -54.13 10.27 7.36
CA PRO A 193 -53.00 9.38 7.21
C PRO A 193 -51.97 9.60 8.32
N PHE A 194 -51.19 8.57 8.61
CA PHE A 194 -50.02 8.64 9.48
C PHE A 194 -48.79 8.84 8.63
N THR A 195 -47.95 9.82 8.95
CA THR A 195 -46.75 10.17 8.16
C THR A 195 -45.52 10.05 9.01
N PHE A 196 -44.46 9.45 8.42
CA PHE A 196 -43.17 9.27 9.04
C PHE A 196 -42.10 9.82 8.11
N PRO A 197 -41.54 11.03 8.40
CA PRO A 197 -40.52 11.65 7.57
C PRO A 197 -39.22 10.83 7.52
N LEU A 198 -38.68 10.69 6.32
CA LEU A 198 -37.46 9.93 6.01
C LEU A 198 -36.43 10.81 5.32
N HIS A 199 -35.16 10.53 5.59
CA HIS A 199 -34.05 11.21 4.95
C HIS A 199 -32.91 10.22 4.67
N CYS A 200 -32.23 10.39 3.54
CA CYS A 200 -30.95 9.78 3.24
C CYS A 200 -30.12 10.69 2.34
N VAL A 201 -28.83 10.44 2.27
CA VAL A 201 -27.90 11.13 1.37
C VAL A 201 -27.21 10.09 0.48
N GLY A 202 -27.31 10.28 -0.83
CA GLY A 202 -26.56 9.45 -1.77
C GLY A 202 -25.07 9.84 -1.76
N SER A 203 -24.19 8.87 -1.85
CA SER A 203 -22.75 9.07 -1.97
C SER A 203 -22.17 8.08 -2.97
N LEU A 204 -21.36 8.57 -3.90
CA LEU A 204 -20.60 7.72 -4.82
C LEU A 204 -19.24 7.38 -4.18
N PRO A 205 -18.74 6.15 -4.36
CA PRO A 205 -17.39 5.81 -3.97
C PRO A 205 -16.39 6.68 -4.73
N LYS A 206 -15.58 7.45 -4.02
CA LYS A 206 -14.60 8.36 -4.60
C LYS A 206 -13.32 8.32 -3.81
N ILE A 207 -12.21 8.14 -4.52
CA ILE A 207 -10.85 8.16 -3.97
C ILE A 207 -10.03 9.17 -4.75
N THR A 208 -9.21 9.92 -4.03
CA THR A 208 -8.14 10.75 -4.55
C THR A 208 -6.79 10.12 -4.18
N HIS A 209 -5.76 10.38 -4.95
CA HIS A 209 -4.40 9.90 -4.70
C HIS A 209 -3.40 11.04 -4.62
N SER A 210 -2.30 10.86 -3.91
CA SER A 210 -1.25 11.88 -3.71
C SER A 210 -0.33 12.09 -4.92
N LEU A 211 -0.51 11.30 -5.99
CA LEU A 211 0.23 11.45 -7.23
C LEU A 211 -0.32 12.63 -8.06
N ASP A 212 0.43 13.04 -9.09
CA ASP A 212 -0.03 14.08 -10.02
C ASP A 212 -1.42 13.70 -10.61
N ALA A 213 -2.33 14.67 -10.61
CA ALA A 213 -3.72 14.43 -11.05
C ALA A 213 -3.85 14.30 -12.58
N GLU A 214 -2.97 14.96 -13.34
CA GLU A 214 -3.03 14.92 -14.82
C GLU A 214 -2.27 13.71 -15.38
N SER A 215 -1.18 13.30 -14.73
CA SER A 215 -0.32 12.20 -15.17
C SER A 215 0.19 11.40 -13.97
N PRO A 216 -0.67 10.56 -13.37
CA PRO A 216 -0.28 9.77 -12.19
C PRO A 216 0.84 8.80 -12.56
N SER A 217 2.04 9.07 -12.07
CA SER A 217 3.21 8.24 -12.36
C SER A 217 4.09 8.03 -11.14
N ILE A 218 4.74 6.88 -11.12
CA ILE A 218 5.75 6.51 -10.13
C ILE A 218 7.00 6.10 -10.89
N VAL A 219 8.01 6.95 -10.81
CA VAL A 219 9.28 6.74 -11.50
C VAL A 219 10.31 6.31 -10.48
N PHE A 220 10.81 5.10 -10.60
CA PHE A 220 11.98 4.64 -9.87
C PHE A 220 13.25 5.13 -10.60
N ASP A 221 14.24 5.52 -9.83
CA ASP A 221 15.56 5.79 -10.39
C ASP A 221 16.18 4.50 -10.93
N ARG A 222 17.27 4.63 -11.68
CA ARG A 222 18.00 3.45 -12.14
C ARG A 222 18.52 2.65 -10.95
N LEU A 223 18.24 1.36 -10.93
CA LEU A 223 18.56 0.49 -9.81
C LEU A 223 19.48 -0.66 -10.25
N LEU A 224 20.52 -0.90 -9.48
CA LEU A 224 21.39 -2.06 -9.69
C LEU A 224 20.62 -3.35 -9.40
N MET A 225 20.84 -4.38 -10.24
CA MET A 225 20.27 -5.71 -10.02
C MET A 225 20.58 -6.25 -8.63
N GLY A 226 19.59 -6.89 -8.01
CA GLY A 226 19.71 -7.43 -6.65
C GLY A 226 19.51 -6.40 -5.54
N ARG A 227 19.42 -5.12 -5.85
CA ARG A 227 19.00 -4.06 -4.91
C ARG A 227 17.49 -3.92 -4.92
N GLU A 228 16.95 -3.24 -3.91
CA GLU A 228 15.53 -2.95 -3.81
C GLU A 228 15.29 -1.49 -3.43
N GLU A 229 14.30 -0.90 -4.05
CA GLU A 229 13.80 0.45 -3.75
C GLU A 229 12.29 0.40 -3.56
N SER A 230 11.77 1.24 -2.68
CA SER A 230 10.33 1.34 -2.48
C SER A 230 9.86 2.77 -2.53
N LYS A 231 8.72 2.98 -3.20
CA LYS A 231 7.99 4.25 -3.23
C LYS A 231 6.59 4.07 -2.71
N THR A 232 6.05 5.09 -2.09
CA THR A 232 4.72 5.06 -1.50
C THR A 232 3.87 6.19 -2.06
N PHE A 233 2.57 5.95 -2.13
CA PHE A 233 1.57 6.97 -2.39
C PHE A 233 0.35 6.74 -1.51
N THR A 234 -0.40 7.80 -1.29
CA THR A 234 -1.54 7.77 -0.37
C THR A 234 -2.83 7.82 -1.16
N LEU A 235 -3.78 6.96 -0.80
CA LEU A 235 -5.17 6.98 -1.25
C LEU A 235 -6.02 7.61 -0.15
N THR A 236 -6.84 8.58 -0.49
CA THR A 236 -7.73 9.28 0.45
C THR A 236 -9.17 9.18 -0.03
N SER A 237 -10.08 8.82 0.88
CA SER A 237 -11.51 8.76 0.58
C SER A 237 -12.18 10.09 0.88
N ASP A 238 -12.78 10.69 -0.16
CA ASP A 238 -13.62 11.88 -0.06
C ASP A 238 -15.13 11.52 0.01
N ALA A 239 -15.47 10.23 0.02
CA ALA A 239 -16.83 9.74 0.08
C ALA A 239 -17.40 9.80 1.51
N LEU A 240 -18.73 9.87 1.62
CA LEU A 240 -19.45 9.78 2.90
C LEU A 240 -19.65 8.33 3.39
N VAL A 241 -19.34 7.37 2.56
CA VAL A 241 -19.48 5.92 2.79
C VAL A 241 -18.11 5.24 2.69
N PRO A 242 -17.89 4.08 3.35
CA PRO A 242 -16.68 3.33 3.18
C PRO A 242 -16.49 2.91 1.72
N VAL A 243 -15.28 3.04 1.20
CA VAL A 243 -14.95 2.80 -0.19
C VAL A 243 -14.00 1.62 -0.29
N ALA A 244 -14.34 0.62 -1.09
CA ALA A 244 -13.45 -0.47 -1.45
C ALA A 244 -12.58 -0.06 -2.66
N TRP A 245 -11.34 -0.49 -2.65
CA TRP A 245 -10.41 -0.25 -3.75
C TRP A 245 -9.54 -1.47 -3.99
N ALA A 246 -9.08 -1.61 -5.23
CA ALA A 246 -8.10 -2.60 -5.60
C ALA A 246 -7.21 -2.08 -6.72
N ILE A 247 -5.97 -2.53 -6.71
CA ILE A 247 -5.02 -2.32 -7.78
C ILE A 247 -4.97 -3.58 -8.62
N GLU A 248 -5.32 -3.44 -9.88
CA GLU A 248 -5.23 -4.49 -10.89
C GLU A 248 -4.06 -4.19 -11.83
N GLU A 249 -3.44 -5.23 -12.25
CA GLU A 249 -2.39 -5.19 -13.24
C GLU A 249 -3.02 -5.15 -14.64
N VAL A 250 -2.52 -4.27 -15.49
CA VAL A 250 -2.95 -4.19 -16.89
C VAL A 250 -1.97 -4.97 -17.75
N GLY A 251 -2.21 -6.27 -17.90
CA GLY A 251 -1.32 -7.20 -18.58
C GLY A 251 -0.50 -8.06 -17.61
N GLU A 252 0.58 -8.68 -18.10
CA GLU A 252 1.53 -9.39 -17.23
C GLU A 252 2.37 -8.38 -16.42
N PHE A 253 2.36 -8.53 -15.12
CA PHE A 253 3.16 -7.68 -14.23
C PHE A 253 4.63 -8.05 -14.39
N PRO A 254 5.52 -7.09 -14.66
CA PRO A 254 6.92 -7.39 -14.85
C PRO A 254 7.52 -7.96 -13.56
N ASP A 255 8.34 -9.00 -13.70
CA ASP A 255 9.09 -9.53 -12.58
C ASP A 255 9.85 -8.42 -11.86
N GLY A 256 9.79 -8.44 -10.53
CA GLY A 256 10.52 -7.49 -9.69
C GLY A 256 9.69 -6.35 -9.10
N PHE A 257 8.43 -6.15 -9.50
CA PHE A 257 7.54 -5.22 -8.80
C PHE A 257 6.64 -5.97 -7.81
N ILE A 258 6.42 -5.37 -6.64
CA ILE A 258 5.49 -5.86 -5.63
C ILE A 258 4.68 -4.66 -5.12
N VAL A 259 3.35 -4.75 -5.19
CA VAL A 259 2.42 -3.75 -4.68
C VAL A 259 1.81 -4.25 -3.37
N HIS A 260 1.84 -3.44 -2.33
CA HIS A 260 1.26 -3.80 -1.03
C HIS A 260 0.71 -2.59 -0.28
N PRO A 261 -0.53 -2.65 0.23
CA PRO A 261 -1.56 -3.64 -0.07
C PRO A 261 -2.07 -3.52 -1.52
N GLN A 262 -2.65 -4.59 -2.07
CA GLN A 262 -3.24 -4.60 -3.41
C GLN A 262 -4.72 -4.22 -3.40
N GLU A 263 -5.39 -4.41 -2.27
CA GLU A 263 -6.81 -4.09 -2.07
C GLU A 263 -7.07 -3.66 -0.62
N GLY A 264 -8.18 -2.99 -0.41
CA GLY A 264 -8.58 -2.58 0.93
C GLY A 264 -9.88 -1.79 0.95
N ILE A 265 -10.26 -1.36 2.16
CA ILE A 265 -11.41 -0.51 2.43
C ILE A 265 -10.92 0.74 3.14
N ILE A 266 -11.32 1.91 2.64
CA ILE A 266 -11.01 3.19 3.27
C ILE A 266 -12.29 3.75 3.88
N ALA A 267 -12.26 4.05 5.18
CA ALA A 267 -13.36 4.71 5.86
C ALA A 267 -13.52 6.16 5.39
N PRO A 268 -14.73 6.75 5.51
CA PRO A 268 -14.97 8.15 5.16
C PRO A 268 -13.94 9.10 5.77
N GLY A 269 -13.36 9.98 4.94
CA GLY A 269 -12.36 10.97 5.37
C GLY A 269 -11.03 10.39 5.85
N SER A 270 -10.78 9.10 5.63
CA SER A 270 -9.53 8.42 6.00
C SER A 270 -8.63 8.20 4.80
N SER A 271 -7.37 7.85 5.09
CA SER A 271 -6.36 7.59 4.07
C SER A 271 -5.68 6.25 4.30
N THR A 272 -5.19 5.66 3.23
CA THR A 272 -4.38 4.43 3.24
C THR A 272 -3.14 4.64 2.38
N GLU A 273 -2.01 4.16 2.86
CA GLU A 273 -0.74 4.20 2.13
C GLU A 273 -0.56 2.91 1.33
N VAL A 274 -0.16 3.05 0.07
CA VAL A 274 0.18 1.95 -0.82
C VAL A 274 1.67 2.04 -1.14
N LYS A 275 2.37 0.94 -0.92
CA LYS A 275 3.80 0.80 -1.17
C LYS A 275 4.03 -0.03 -2.41
N ILE A 276 4.87 0.47 -3.32
CA ILE A 276 5.39 -0.28 -4.46
C ILE A 276 6.87 -0.54 -4.19
N LEU A 277 7.25 -1.81 -4.16
CA LEU A 277 8.63 -2.26 -4.05
C LEU A 277 9.11 -2.67 -5.44
N PHE A 278 10.27 -2.18 -5.83
CA PHE A 278 10.97 -2.59 -7.03
C PHE A 278 12.25 -3.32 -6.67
N LYS A 279 12.37 -4.57 -7.14
CA LYS A 279 13.55 -5.44 -6.99
C LYS A 279 13.80 -6.14 -8.32
N PRO A 280 14.58 -5.56 -9.21
CA PRO A 280 14.77 -6.09 -10.57
C PRO A 280 15.45 -7.44 -10.58
N THR A 281 14.98 -8.31 -11.46
CA THR A 281 15.54 -9.64 -11.74
C THR A 281 16.28 -9.70 -13.08
N ALA A 282 16.03 -8.71 -13.96
CA ALA A 282 16.69 -8.58 -15.26
C ALA A 282 17.03 -7.11 -15.54
N ALA A 283 18.14 -6.89 -16.23
CA ALA A 283 18.54 -5.54 -16.66
C ALA A 283 17.68 -5.05 -17.82
N GLY A 284 17.29 -3.78 -17.78
CA GLY A 284 16.52 -3.13 -18.83
C GLY A 284 15.60 -2.04 -18.31
N ALA A 285 14.99 -1.29 -19.23
CA ALA A 285 13.94 -0.34 -18.91
C ALA A 285 12.61 -1.08 -18.81
N ILE A 286 11.86 -0.80 -17.76
CA ILE A 286 10.55 -1.40 -17.47
C ILE A 286 9.54 -0.28 -17.35
N ALA A 287 8.42 -0.42 -18.07
CA ALA A 287 7.28 0.47 -17.93
C ALA A 287 6.01 -0.38 -17.83
N HIS A 288 5.17 -0.08 -16.87
CA HIS A 288 3.95 -0.82 -16.60
C HIS A 288 2.84 0.11 -16.15
N THR A 289 1.58 -0.29 -16.37
CA THR A 289 0.42 0.49 -15.96
C THR A 289 -0.37 -0.30 -14.95
N LEU A 290 -0.61 0.30 -13.79
CA LEU A 290 -1.51 -0.19 -12.76
C LEU A 290 -2.88 0.45 -12.94
N ALA A 291 -3.95 -0.30 -12.73
CA ALA A 291 -5.30 0.20 -12.71
C ALA A 291 -5.84 0.20 -11.27
N LEU A 292 -6.03 1.38 -10.69
CA LEU A 292 -6.74 1.54 -9.43
C LEU A 292 -8.24 1.52 -9.71
N ARG A 293 -8.94 0.49 -9.24
CA ARG A 293 -10.39 0.36 -9.29
C ARG A 293 -11.00 0.75 -7.96
N VAL A 294 -12.13 1.44 -8.02
CA VAL A 294 -12.82 1.96 -6.85
C VAL A 294 -14.28 1.50 -6.89
N GLY A 295 -14.74 1.01 -5.77
CA GLY A 295 -16.07 0.46 -5.63
C GLY A 295 -16.65 0.54 -4.21
N ASP A 296 -17.81 -0.07 -4.02
CA ASP A 296 -18.49 -0.14 -2.74
C ASP A 296 -18.01 -1.35 -1.91
N GLN A 297 -18.09 -1.25 -0.61
CA GLN A 297 -17.67 -2.26 0.35
C GLN A 297 -18.40 -3.61 0.20
N GLY A 298 -19.64 -3.61 -0.32
CA GLY A 298 -20.49 -4.81 -0.38
C GLY A 298 -20.19 -5.76 -1.53
N LYS A 299 -19.39 -5.32 -2.51
CA LYS A 299 -19.02 -6.13 -3.67
C LYS A 299 -17.52 -6.18 -3.76
N GLN A 300 -16.96 -7.29 -3.39
CA GLN A 300 -15.54 -7.53 -3.58
C GLN A 300 -15.12 -7.12 -4.99
N VAL A 301 -14.44 -5.98 -5.06
CA VAL A 301 -13.46 -5.52 -6.02
C VAL A 301 -13.72 -5.65 -7.54
N LEU A 302 -14.61 -6.53 -7.96
CA LEU A 302 -14.83 -6.84 -9.37
C LEU A 302 -16.13 -6.25 -9.91
N TRP A 303 -16.25 -4.93 -9.85
CA TRP A 303 -17.34 -4.27 -10.56
C TRP A 303 -16.96 -4.10 -12.02
N ASP A 304 -17.82 -4.55 -12.86
CA ASP A 304 -17.73 -4.30 -14.27
C ASP A 304 -19.02 -3.57 -14.72
N PRO A 305 -18.96 -2.26 -15.02
CA PRO A 305 -17.80 -1.36 -14.91
C PRO A 305 -17.54 -0.85 -13.46
N PRO A 306 -16.30 -0.52 -13.10
CA PRO A 306 -15.99 0.11 -11.82
C PRO A 306 -16.58 1.52 -11.75
N VAL A 307 -16.92 2.00 -10.54
CA VAL A 307 -17.46 3.36 -10.34
C VAL A 307 -16.42 4.41 -10.74
N GLN A 308 -15.16 4.15 -10.39
CA GLN A 308 -14.01 5.00 -10.75
C GLN A 308 -12.82 4.13 -11.09
N LYS A 309 -12.06 4.54 -12.11
CA LYS A 309 -10.85 3.84 -12.53
C LYS A 309 -9.75 4.87 -12.82
N HIS A 310 -8.61 4.73 -12.16
CA HIS A 310 -7.42 5.53 -12.41
C HIS A 310 -6.31 4.64 -12.94
N PHE A 311 -5.54 5.15 -13.88
CA PHE A 311 -4.36 4.47 -14.38
C PHE A 311 -3.12 5.16 -13.81
N ILE A 312 -2.19 4.38 -13.25
CA ILE A 312 -0.94 4.84 -12.66
C ILE A 312 0.19 4.21 -13.46
N GLU A 313 1.01 5.04 -14.06
CA GLU A 313 2.19 4.57 -14.79
C GLU A 313 3.34 4.32 -13.80
N VAL A 314 3.94 3.15 -13.89
CA VAL A 314 5.13 2.79 -13.11
C VAL A 314 6.27 2.56 -14.08
N SER A 315 7.37 3.27 -13.91
CA SER A 315 8.56 3.12 -14.73
C SER A 315 9.81 2.98 -13.86
N ALA A 316 10.72 2.14 -14.32
CA ALA A 316 12.00 1.88 -13.66
C ALA A 316 13.05 1.49 -14.70
N GLU A 317 14.31 1.67 -14.38
CA GLU A 317 15.42 1.12 -15.15
C GLU A 317 16.30 0.27 -14.25
N ALA A 318 16.46 -1.00 -14.61
CA ALA A 318 17.39 -1.92 -13.97
C ALA A 318 18.68 -2.01 -14.79
N TYR A 319 19.81 -2.03 -14.13
CA TYR A 319 21.10 -2.22 -14.79
C TYR A 319 21.93 -3.25 -14.05
N ASP A 320 22.77 -3.93 -14.81
CA ASP A 320 23.78 -4.84 -14.29
C ASP A 320 25.17 -4.26 -14.49
N ILE A 321 26.12 -4.74 -13.69
CA ILE A 321 27.51 -4.38 -13.77
C ILE A 321 28.26 -5.52 -14.38
N GLU A 322 28.86 -5.24 -15.51
CA GLU A 322 29.73 -6.18 -16.20
C GLU A 322 31.09 -5.53 -16.39
N VAL A 323 32.07 -5.90 -15.56
CA VAL A 323 33.47 -5.47 -15.68
C VAL A 323 34.32 -6.65 -16.09
N ASP A 324 34.96 -6.52 -17.23
CA ASP A 324 35.97 -7.46 -17.69
C ASP A 324 37.34 -7.04 -17.16
N ILE A 325 37.98 -7.93 -16.40
CA ILE A 325 39.29 -7.68 -15.79
C ILE A 325 40.30 -8.66 -16.39
N GLN A 326 41.29 -8.13 -17.07
CA GLN A 326 42.30 -8.93 -17.71
C GLN A 326 43.64 -8.80 -16.94
N PHE A 327 44.20 -9.94 -16.55
CA PHE A 327 45.50 -10.07 -15.92
C PHE A 327 46.59 -10.44 -16.92
N PRO A 328 47.88 -10.06 -16.67
CA PRO A 328 48.95 -10.43 -17.54
C PRO A 328 49.09 -11.96 -17.66
N GLY A 329 49.25 -12.45 -18.88
CA GLY A 329 49.44 -13.89 -19.14
C GLY A 329 48.19 -14.64 -19.57
N GLY A 330 47.01 -13.97 -19.68
CA GLY A 330 45.80 -14.58 -20.20
C GLY A 330 45.18 -15.65 -19.30
N GLN A 331 45.58 -15.70 -18.03
CA GLN A 331 44.98 -16.59 -17.04
C GLN A 331 43.76 -15.90 -16.41
N ASN A 332 42.63 -16.62 -16.33
CA ASN A 332 41.41 -16.17 -15.70
C ASN A 332 41.52 -16.11 -14.15
N GLU A 333 42.70 -16.28 -13.58
CA GLU A 333 42.92 -16.21 -12.15
C GLU A 333 43.34 -14.80 -11.74
N ALA A 334 42.64 -14.23 -10.77
CA ALA A 334 42.85 -12.88 -10.24
C ALA A 334 44.23 -12.78 -9.55
N GLY A 335 45.31 -12.75 -10.33
CA GLY A 335 46.66 -12.74 -9.80
C GLY A 335 47.71 -12.03 -10.65
N LEU A 336 48.67 -11.42 -9.99
CA LEU A 336 49.85 -10.80 -10.58
C LEU A 336 51.08 -11.60 -10.15
N ASP A 337 51.75 -12.27 -11.11
CA ASP A 337 53.02 -12.93 -10.87
C ASP A 337 54.15 -12.04 -11.39
N PHE A 338 54.98 -11.61 -10.48
CA PHE A 338 56.22 -10.85 -10.76
C PHE A 338 57.42 -11.73 -10.97
N GLY A 339 57.30 -13.05 -10.74
CA GLY A 339 58.40 -13.97 -10.88
C GLY A 339 59.53 -13.73 -9.86
N THR A 340 60.77 -14.01 -10.29
CA THR A 340 61.97 -13.73 -9.46
C THR A 340 62.62 -12.43 -9.90
N LEU A 341 62.85 -11.52 -8.96
CA LEU A 341 63.49 -10.20 -9.14
C LEU A 341 64.80 -10.13 -8.40
N ARG A 342 65.72 -9.28 -8.83
CA ARG A 342 66.81 -8.87 -7.99
C ARG A 342 66.33 -7.94 -6.89
N VAL A 343 66.94 -8.01 -5.75
CA VAL A 343 66.73 -7.00 -4.71
C VAL A 343 67.06 -5.61 -5.27
N PHE A 344 66.16 -4.60 -5.01
CA PHE A 344 66.15 -3.24 -5.56
C PHE A 344 65.74 -3.11 -7.02
N GLU A 345 65.48 -4.18 -7.74
CA GLU A 345 64.91 -4.15 -9.06
C GLU A 345 63.40 -3.93 -8.99
N SER A 346 62.84 -3.16 -9.91
CA SER A 346 61.39 -2.92 -10.04
C SER A 346 60.84 -3.60 -11.31
N LEU A 347 59.69 -4.21 -11.18
CA LEU A 347 58.97 -4.78 -12.30
C LEU A 347 57.51 -4.28 -12.29
N GLU A 348 57.03 -3.89 -13.45
CA GLU A 348 55.66 -3.46 -13.66
C GLU A 348 54.80 -4.58 -14.28
N ARG A 349 53.58 -4.72 -13.79
CA ARG A 349 52.56 -5.55 -14.35
C ARG A 349 51.29 -4.70 -14.56
N GLN A 350 50.53 -4.97 -15.59
CA GLN A 350 49.37 -4.19 -15.96
C GLN A 350 48.10 -4.99 -15.82
N ILE A 351 47.10 -4.42 -15.19
CA ILE A 351 45.75 -4.94 -15.11
C ILE A 351 44.91 -4.09 -16.06
N THR A 352 44.12 -4.72 -16.93
CA THR A 352 43.26 -4.03 -17.83
C THR A 352 41.83 -4.16 -17.31
N LEU A 353 41.14 -3.01 -17.12
CA LEU A 353 39.77 -2.91 -16.67
C LEU A 353 38.92 -2.42 -17.83
N GLN A 354 37.87 -3.14 -18.18
CA GLN A 354 36.91 -2.74 -19.20
C GLN A 354 35.49 -2.85 -18.69
N ASN A 355 34.78 -1.74 -18.70
CA ASN A 355 33.35 -1.70 -18.38
C ASN A 355 32.53 -2.14 -19.60
N LYS A 356 31.84 -3.26 -19.50
CA LYS A 356 30.91 -3.75 -20.52
C LYS A 356 29.45 -3.37 -20.23
N GLY A 357 29.20 -2.74 -19.08
CA GLY A 357 27.89 -2.22 -18.70
C GLY A 357 27.48 -0.98 -19.47
N LYS A 358 26.32 -0.45 -19.17
CA LYS A 358 25.71 0.71 -19.85
C LYS A 358 26.12 2.06 -19.24
N TYR A 359 26.50 2.10 -17.97
CA TYR A 359 26.75 3.31 -17.19
C TYR A 359 28.21 3.42 -16.73
N ASP A 360 28.67 4.65 -16.51
CA ASP A 360 29.98 4.91 -15.92
C ASP A 360 30.08 4.30 -14.51
N MET A 361 31.28 3.86 -14.17
CA MET A 361 31.60 3.26 -12.87
C MET A 361 32.91 3.81 -12.36
N THR A 362 33.06 3.97 -11.07
CA THR A 362 34.32 4.36 -10.44
C THR A 362 35.01 3.13 -9.87
N TYR A 363 36.32 3.04 -10.10
CA TYR A 363 37.14 2.01 -9.46
C TYR A 363 38.15 2.64 -8.50
N HIS A 364 38.48 1.93 -7.44
CA HIS A 364 39.53 2.23 -6.51
C HIS A 364 40.41 0.98 -6.31
N VAL A 365 41.68 1.11 -6.62
CA VAL A 365 42.65 0.02 -6.37
C VAL A 365 43.46 0.42 -5.14
N SER A 366 43.38 -0.41 -4.12
CA SER A 366 44.02 -0.12 -2.83
C SER A 366 44.90 -1.28 -2.38
N ILE A 367 45.94 -0.95 -1.60
CA ILE A 367 46.80 -1.94 -0.95
C ILE A 367 46.12 -2.32 0.38
N ALA A 368 45.72 -3.58 0.49
CA ALA A 368 44.90 -4.08 1.60
C ALA A 368 45.71 -4.16 2.93
N ARG A 369 47.03 -4.36 2.86
CA ARG A 369 47.88 -4.48 4.02
C ARG A 369 48.96 -3.42 4.06
N LYS A 370 49.07 -2.69 5.15
CA LYS A 370 50.06 -1.62 5.34
C LYS A 370 51.53 -2.02 5.02
N PRO A 371 52.04 -3.23 5.36
CA PRO A 371 53.39 -3.60 4.98
C PRO A 371 53.64 -3.67 3.48
N ALA A 372 52.58 -3.89 2.67
CA ALA A 372 52.71 -4.00 1.22
C ALA A 372 52.94 -2.65 0.53
N ASN A 373 52.63 -1.54 1.16
CA ASN A 373 52.96 -0.19 0.67
C ASN A 373 54.46 0.07 0.55
N ALA A 374 55.27 -0.74 1.25
CA ALA A 374 56.71 -0.61 1.17
C ALA A 374 57.32 -1.20 -0.12
N TYR A 375 56.56 -2.07 -0.82
CA TYR A 375 57.07 -2.77 -2.00
C TYR A 375 56.10 -2.78 -3.21
N LEU A 376 54.88 -2.32 -3.07
CA LEU A 376 53.93 -2.18 -4.16
C LEU A 376 53.57 -0.71 -4.38
N THR A 377 53.50 -0.32 -5.63
CA THR A 377 53.01 0.99 -6.06
C THR A 377 51.98 0.77 -7.16
N ILE A 378 50.83 1.47 -7.08
CA ILE A 378 49.71 1.36 -8.02
C ILE A 378 49.51 2.69 -8.69
N THR A 379 49.32 2.69 -10.01
CA THR A 379 49.07 3.91 -10.79
C THR A 379 48.20 3.61 -12.00
N PRO A 380 47.07 4.29 -12.16
CA PRO A 380 46.37 5.16 -11.19
C PRO A 380 45.69 4.35 -10.08
N GLU A 381 45.56 4.90 -8.88
CA GLU A 381 44.87 4.26 -7.75
C GLU A 381 43.33 4.31 -7.88
N SER A 382 42.80 5.24 -8.69
CA SER A 382 41.36 5.37 -8.94
C SER A 382 41.10 6.01 -10.29
N GLY A 383 39.90 5.81 -10.78
CA GLY A 383 39.44 6.42 -12.01
C GLY A 383 38.01 6.02 -12.36
N THR A 384 37.49 6.53 -13.47
CA THR A 384 36.17 6.20 -13.98
C THR A 384 36.29 5.26 -15.18
N LEU A 385 35.53 4.17 -15.14
CA LEU A 385 35.36 3.22 -16.23
C LEU A 385 34.11 3.60 -17.01
N SER A 386 34.29 4.07 -18.23
CA SER A 386 33.17 4.39 -19.11
C SER A 386 32.65 3.14 -19.83
N PRO A 387 31.41 3.21 -20.39
CA PRO A 387 30.80 2.09 -21.14
C PRO A 387 31.68 1.51 -22.26
N ALA A 388 31.32 0.32 -22.74
CA ALA A 388 32.09 -0.56 -23.62
C ALA A 388 32.64 0.06 -24.92
N ASP A 389 32.09 1.15 -25.39
CA ASP A 389 32.53 1.85 -26.63
C ASP A 389 33.81 2.68 -26.42
N LYS A 390 34.31 2.79 -25.21
CA LYS A 390 35.55 3.53 -24.88
C LYS A 390 36.70 2.56 -24.61
N ALA A 391 37.92 3.07 -24.77
CA ALA A 391 39.11 2.29 -24.56
C ALA A 391 39.23 1.74 -23.14
N PRO A 392 39.72 0.51 -22.98
CA PRO A 392 39.91 -0.08 -21.66
C PRO A 392 40.93 0.73 -20.85
N THR A 393 40.72 0.77 -19.54
CA THR A 393 41.61 1.46 -18.59
C THR A 393 42.70 0.50 -18.13
N VAL A 394 43.95 0.96 -18.15
CA VAL A 394 45.12 0.19 -17.70
C VAL A 394 45.56 0.70 -16.35
N VAL A 395 45.69 -0.22 -15.39
CA VAL A 395 46.24 0.04 -14.06
C VAL A 395 47.62 -0.65 -13.96
N SER A 396 48.66 0.11 -13.77
CA SER A 396 50.03 -0.40 -13.59
C SER A 396 50.29 -0.66 -12.11
N VAL A 397 50.76 -1.88 -11.83
CA VAL A 397 51.21 -2.29 -10.50
C VAL A 397 52.70 -2.56 -10.58
N THR A 398 53.48 -1.79 -9.82
CA THR A 398 54.94 -1.93 -9.77
C THR A 398 55.34 -2.57 -8.44
N MET A 399 56.15 -3.63 -8.52
CA MET A 399 56.77 -4.28 -7.36
C MET A 399 58.25 -3.93 -7.31
N LYS A 400 58.72 -3.48 -6.14
CA LYS A 400 60.13 -3.23 -5.81
C LYS A 400 60.43 -3.75 -4.40
N LEU A 401 61.28 -4.74 -4.30
CA LEU A 401 61.62 -5.37 -3.03
C LEU A 401 63.08 -4.97 -2.61
N GLU A 402 63.23 -4.46 -1.39
CA GLU A 402 64.50 -3.95 -0.86
C GLU A 402 65.28 -5.01 -0.07
N LYS A 403 64.70 -6.19 0.11
CA LYS A 403 65.30 -7.33 0.82
C LYS A 403 64.86 -8.66 0.20
N GLU A 404 65.63 -9.74 0.48
CA GLU A 404 65.16 -11.08 0.09
C GLU A 404 63.82 -11.39 0.74
N MET A 405 62.81 -11.65 -0.11
CA MET A 405 61.46 -11.98 0.30
C MET A 405 60.80 -12.88 -0.74
N SER A 406 59.93 -13.76 -0.29
CA SER A 406 59.09 -14.57 -1.15
C SER A 406 57.62 -14.34 -0.78
N LEU A 407 56.85 -13.94 -1.75
CA LEU A 407 55.40 -13.73 -1.67
C LEU A 407 54.73 -14.78 -2.56
N VAL A 408 53.80 -15.54 -2.00
CA VAL A 408 53.07 -16.57 -2.74
C VAL A 408 51.57 -16.35 -2.50
N ASP A 409 50.84 -16.03 -3.54
CA ASP A 409 49.37 -15.84 -3.54
C ASP A 409 48.86 -14.95 -2.40
N VAL A 410 49.53 -13.84 -2.16
CA VAL A 410 49.18 -12.91 -1.09
C VAL A 410 48.17 -11.92 -1.59
N SER A 411 46.98 -11.82 -0.95
CA SER A 411 45.94 -10.87 -1.30
C SER A 411 46.24 -9.47 -0.74
N ASP A 412 47.24 -8.82 -1.31
CA ASP A 412 47.72 -7.50 -0.89
C ASP A 412 47.04 -6.33 -1.61
N ILE A 413 46.38 -6.59 -2.73
CA ILE A 413 45.67 -5.60 -3.54
C ILE A 413 44.17 -5.92 -3.54
N SER A 414 43.38 -4.90 -3.48
CA SER A 414 41.91 -4.96 -3.61
C SER A 414 41.43 -3.94 -4.64
N ILE A 415 40.66 -4.38 -5.60
CA ILE A 415 39.93 -3.52 -6.54
C ILE A 415 38.50 -3.39 -6.02
N LEU A 416 38.10 -2.16 -5.78
CA LEU A 416 36.74 -1.79 -5.35
C LEU A 416 36.05 -1.08 -6.50
N PHE A 417 34.84 -1.51 -6.83
CA PHE A 417 33.96 -0.83 -7.78
C PHE A 417 32.84 -0.11 -7.03
N VAL A 418 32.61 1.14 -7.42
CA VAL A 418 31.68 2.06 -6.74
C VAL A 418 30.77 2.71 -7.78
N GLU A 419 29.51 2.85 -7.44
CA GLU A 419 28.55 3.60 -8.25
C GLU A 419 28.84 5.10 -8.10
N PRO A 420 29.06 5.86 -9.20
CA PRO A 420 29.52 7.25 -9.13
C PRO A 420 28.53 8.22 -8.47
N THR A 421 27.21 7.94 -8.55
CA THR A 421 26.15 8.84 -8.06
C THR A 421 25.86 8.65 -6.58
N THR A 422 25.78 7.38 -6.14
CA THR A 422 25.43 7.02 -4.76
C THR A 422 26.65 6.80 -3.86
N ASN A 423 27.85 6.62 -4.45
CA ASN A 423 29.06 6.18 -3.76
C ASN A 423 28.91 4.82 -3.06
N GLU A 424 27.96 4.01 -3.48
CA GLU A 424 27.79 2.68 -2.92
C GLU A 424 28.82 1.70 -3.47
N GLU A 425 29.37 0.87 -2.57
CA GLU A 425 30.22 -0.25 -2.93
C GLU A 425 29.41 -1.32 -3.64
N ILE A 426 29.84 -1.64 -4.86
CA ILE A 426 29.14 -2.59 -5.72
C ILE A 426 29.78 -3.96 -5.60
N ASP A 427 31.07 -4.03 -5.82
CA ASP A 427 31.86 -5.27 -5.75
C ASP A 427 33.29 -4.99 -5.28
N ARG A 428 33.89 -5.96 -4.67
CA ARG A 428 35.26 -5.90 -4.18
C ARG A 428 36.03 -7.18 -4.53
N MET A 429 36.97 -7.03 -5.43
CA MET A 429 37.81 -8.15 -5.89
C MET A 429 39.19 -8.11 -5.24
N PRO A 430 39.62 -9.15 -4.51
CA PRO A 430 40.99 -9.30 -4.06
C PRO A 430 41.86 -9.76 -5.23
N VAL A 431 43.03 -9.13 -5.39
CA VAL A 431 44.05 -9.53 -6.38
C VAL A 431 45.22 -10.17 -5.65
N ARG A 432 45.55 -11.38 -6.05
CA ARG A 432 46.67 -12.15 -5.49
C ARG A 432 47.96 -11.68 -6.12
N VAL A 433 48.99 -11.55 -5.30
CA VAL A 433 50.33 -11.12 -5.72
C VAL A 433 51.35 -12.20 -5.35
N SER A 434 52.13 -12.59 -6.36
CA SER A 434 53.24 -13.51 -6.18
C SER A 434 54.52 -12.88 -6.72
N GLY A 435 55.63 -13.10 -6.03
CA GLY A 435 56.94 -12.62 -6.45
C GLY A 435 58.03 -12.98 -5.45
N LYS A 436 59.24 -13.13 -5.92
CA LYS A 436 60.39 -13.47 -5.11
C LYS A 436 61.53 -12.52 -5.40
N SER A 437 62.23 -12.07 -4.38
CA SER A 437 63.48 -11.31 -4.56
C SER A 437 64.66 -12.00 -3.95
N VAL A 438 65.76 -11.96 -4.67
CA VAL A 438 66.96 -12.58 -4.27
C VAL A 438 68.21 -11.69 -4.55
N PHE A 439 69.16 -11.75 -3.72
CA PHE A 439 70.49 -11.19 -4.01
C PHE A 439 71.29 -12.05 -4.98
N SER A 440 72.22 -11.44 -5.72
CA SER A 440 73.17 -12.19 -6.46
C SER A 440 74.10 -12.97 -5.49
N LYS A 441 74.16 -14.27 -5.68
CA LYS A 441 75.00 -15.15 -4.84
C LYS A 441 76.21 -15.61 -5.63
N TYR A 442 77.34 -15.44 -5.04
CA TYR A 442 78.58 -15.91 -5.65
C TYR A 442 79.47 -16.62 -4.61
N ARG A 443 80.35 -17.46 -5.11
CA ARG A 443 81.32 -18.18 -4.32
C ARG A 443 82.68 -18.02 -4.96
N MET A 444 83.72 -17.70 -4.14
CA MET A 444 85.08 -17.59 -4.56
C MET A 444 85.86 -18.70 -3.91
N LEU A 445 86.70 -19.39 -4.71
CA LEU A 445 87.59 -20.46 -4.26
C LEU A 445 89.02 -20.17 -4.70
N PRO A 446 90.01 -20.13 -3.79
CA PRO A 446 89.89 -20.35 -2.35
C PRO A 446 89.32 -19.16 -1.59
N SER A 447 88.43 -19.38 -0.60
CA SER A 447 87.72 -18.37 0.13
C SER A 447 88.55 -17.50 1.08
N ARG A 448 89.76 -17.92 1.40
CA ARG A 448 90.65 -17.24 2.36
C ARG A 448 91.77 -16.43 1.71
N GLY A 449 91.73 -16.24 0.40
CA GLY A 449 92.77 -15.54 -0.34
C GLY A 449 93.83 -16.50 -0.97
N ILE A 450 94.69 -15.91 -1.76
CA ILE A 450 95.65 -16.61 -2.53
C ILE A 450 97.03 -16.32 -1.91
N ASP A 451 97.66 -17.34 -1.35
CA ASP A 451 99.04 -17.24 -0.83
C ASP A 451 99.98 -17.77 -1.89
N PHE A 452 100.89 -16.95 -2.38
CA PHE A 452 101.95 -17.30 -3.30
C PHE A 452 103.08 -17.97 -2.59
N GLY A 453 103.23 -17.90 -1.26
CA GLY A 453 104.36 -18.39 -0.48
C GLY A 453 105.65 -17.76 -0.89
N ALA A 454 106.79 -18.37 -0.51
CA ALA A 454 108.10 -17.87 -0.88
C ALA A 454 108.41 -18.06 -2.37
N LEU A 455 108.90 -17.00 -3.05
CA LEU A 455 109.28 -16.99 -4.46
C LEU A 455 110.70 -16.49 -4.60
N ARG A 456 111.48 -17.16 -5.39
CA ARG A 456 112.88 -16.77 -5.68
C ARG A 456 112.92 -15.55 -6.58
N TYR A 457 113.72 -14.60 -6.29
CA TYR A 457 113.87 -13.38 -7.09
C TYR A 457 114.06 -13.70 -8.61
N GLY A 458 113.29 -12.99 -9.43
CA GLY A 458 113.28 -13.15 -10.87
C GLY A 458 112.52 -14.40 -11.39
N LYS A 459 111.75 -15.07 -10.54
CA LYS A 459 110.85 -16.16 -10.94
C LYS A 459 109.39 -15.72 -10.81
N GLU A 460 108.51 -16.31 -11.60
CA GLU A 460 107.12 -16.10 -11.63
C GLU A 460 106.38 -17.31 -11.02
N LYS A 461 105.31 -17.09 -10.38
CA LYS A 461 104.39 -18.10 -9.88
C LYS A 461 102.95 -17.71 -10.12
N GLU A 462 102.22 -18.58 -10.79
CA GLU A 462 100.85 -18.40 -11.09
C GLU A 462 99.98 -19.12 -10.06
N ARG A 463 98.88 -18.51 -9.69
CA ARG A 463 97.78 -19.06 -8.95
C ARG A 463 96.53 -18.65 -9.56
N SER A 464 95.53 -19.52 -9.61
CA SER A 464 94.20 -19.27 -10.10
C SER A 464 93.14 -19.21 -8.96
N PHE A 465 92.14 -18.54 -9.13
CA PHE A 465 90.94 -18.61 -8.31
C PHE A 465 89.72 -18.74 -9.19
N ASP A 466 88.70 -19.45 -8.67
CA ASP A 466 87.44 -19.64 -9.33
C ASP A 466 86.37 -18.71 -8.68
N LEU A 467 85.66 -18.00 -9.49
CA LEU A 467 84.49 -17.25 -9.09
C LEU A 467 83.24 -17.89 -9.74
N ALA A 468 82.47 -18.56 -8.90
CA ALA A 468 81.26 -19.23 -9.33
C ALA A 468 79.99 -18.38 -9.02
N ASN A 469 79.06 -18.31 -9.96
CA ASN A 469 77.77 -17.76 -9.75
C ASN A 469 76.81 -18.84 -9.19
N ASP A 470 76.49 -18.73 -7.92
CA ASP A 470 75.54 -19.60 -7.23
C ASP A 470 74.14 -18.99 -7.10
N GLY A 471 73.93 -17.85 -7.78
CA GLY A 471 72.65 -17.14 -7.78
C GLY A 471 71.71 -17.48 -8.95
N GLU A 472 70.53 -16.89 -8.97
CA GLU A 472 69.50 -17.10 -10.01
C GLU A 472 69.68 -16.13 -11.21
N PHE A 473 70.58 -15.13 -11.07
CA PHE A 473 70.82 -14.12 -12.11
C PHE A 473 72.25 -14.03 -12.51
N GLU A 474 72.53 -13.71 -13.76
CA GLU A 474 73.86 -13.34 -14.21
C GLU A 474 74.34 -12.06 -13.54
N PHE A 475 75.64 -11.92 -13.26
CA PHE A 475 76.20 -10.67 -12.77
C PHE A 475 77.54 -10.37 -13.46
N LYS A 476 77.84 -9.08 -13.55
CA LYS A 476 79.10 -8.62 -14.09
C LYS A 476 80.08 -8.50 -12.96
N VAL A 477 81.33 -8.85 -13.26
CA VAL A 477 82.44 -8.80 -12.31
C VAL A 477 83.49 -7.83 -12.81
N ASN A 478 83.88 -6.89 -11.97
CA ASN A 478 85.04 -6.03 -12.18
C ASN A 478 86.12 -6.42 -11.23
N LEU A 479 87.33 -6.62 -11.76
CA LEU A 479 88.56 -6.84 -10.97
C LEU A 479 89.32 -5.53 -10.91
N PHE A 480 89.62 -5.08 -9.72
CA PHE A 480 90.39 -3.87 -9.48
C PHE A 480 91.39 -4.08 -8.35
N LYS A 481 92.45 -3.24 -8.31
CA LYS A 481 93.39 -3.26 -7.22
C LYS A 481 92.68 -2.60 -6.02
N TYR A 482 92.60 -3.34 -4.90
CA TYR A 482 92.06 -2.80 -3.66
C TYR A 482 93.04 -1.79 -3.07
N GLU A 483 92.62 -0.54 -2.88
CA GLU A 483 93.34 0.51 -2.17
C GLU A 483 92.47 0.91 -0.93
N GLU A 484 93.16 1.13 0.20
CA GLU A 484 92.44 1.42 1.46
C GLU A 484 91.60 2.72 1.34
N GLY A 485 90.28 2.64 1.51
CA GLY A 485 89.30 3.75 1.33
C GLY A 485 88.51 3.72 0.01
N PHE A 486 88.72 2.77 -0.88
CA PHE A 486 87.93 2.60 -2.09
C PHE A 486 86.57 1.96 -1.82
N THR A 487 85.46 2.61 -2.18
CA THR A 487 84.16 2.04 -2.19
C THR A 487 83.71 1.81 -3.64
N PRO A 488 83.17 0.63 -4.01
CA PRO A 488 82.74 0.31 -5.39
C PRO A 488 81.61 1.23 -5.96
N GLU A 489 81.03 2.08 -5.14
CA GLU A 489 80.01 2.98 -5.51
C GLU A 489 80.51 4.22 -6.28
N ASP A 490 81.77 4.56 -6.18
CA ASP A 490 82.37 5.76 -6.81
C ASP A 490 82.58 5.64 -8.34
N GLU A 491 82.53 4.42 -8.95
CA GLU A 491 82.68 4.20 -10.39
C GLU A 491 81.33 4.14 -11.15
N GLY A 492 80.17 4.14 -10.45
CA GLY A 492 78.86 4.01 -11.06
C GLY A 492 78.35 5.25 -11.83
N ALA A 493 78.96 6.41 -11.68
CA ALA A 493 78.49 7.66 -12.22
C ALA A 493 79.18 8.12 -13.55
N THR A 494 80.16 7.36 -14.08
CA THR A 494 80.79 7.71 -15.37
C THR A 494 80.79 6.53 -16.33
N GLY A 495 79.57 6.20 -16.81
CA GLY A 495 79.39 5.20 -17.88
C GLY A 495 79.39 5.83 -19.25
N ALA A 496 80.49 6.26 -19.75
CA ALA A 496 80.64 6.55 -21.18
C ALA A 496 81.61 5.54 -21.80
N ALA A 497 81.14 4.86 -22.82
CA ALA A 497 81.75 3.91 -23.67
C ALA A 497 83.29 4.01 -23.85
N ALA A 498 83.98 2.94 -23.51
CA ALA A 498 85.32 2.71 -24.07
C ALA A 498 85.29 1.48 -24.99
N ALA A 499 85.60 1.72 -26.26
CA ALA A 499 85.68 0.73 -27.31
C ALA A 499 86.80 -0.33 -27.05
N PRO A 500 86.68 -1.52 -27.63
CA PRO A 500 87.66 -2.58 -27.39
C PRO A 500 88.99 -2.29 -28.02
N ALA A 501 90.11 -2.31 -27.27
CA ALA A 501 91.42 -2.39 -27.78
C ALA A 501 91.88 -3.85 -27.80
N LYS A 502 92.47 -4.24 -28.91
CA LYS A 502 92.91 -5.53 -29.42
C LYS A 502 93.49 -6.50 -28.45
#